data_fb75eeefbd74b014fc70679f60b052a7
#
_entry.id   fb75eeefbd74b014fc70679f60b052a7
#
_cell.length_a   1.000
_cell.length_b   1.000
_cell.length_c   1.000
_cell.angle_alpha   90.00
_cell.angle_beta   90.00
_cell.angle_gamma   90.00
#
_symmetry.space_group_name_H-M   'P 1'
#
loop_
_entity.id
_entity.type
_entity.pdbx_description
1 polymer ?
#
loop_
_entity_poly.entity_id
_entity_poly.type
_entity_poly.pdbx_seq_one_letter_code
_entity_poly.pdbx_strand_id
1 'polypeptide(L)'
;MSIPIESNHPIELEAPDISAYKCGNIGIDYVHEFDSGKNGPHVMISAIVHGNELCGAVALDHLFRNEVRPIKGKLSLAFMNYIAFQRFNPENPKEARFVEEDFNRLWTKEVLNSERNSLELRRAREICPHLDKIDFLLDIHSM
;
A
#
# COMPACT_ATOMS: atom_id res chain seq x y z
N MET A 1 8.29 24.92 28.42
CA MET A 1 8.92 24.48 27.16
C MET A 1 9.07 22.98 27.26
N SER A 2 8.16 22.21 26.70
CA SER A 2 8.24 20.75 26.67
C SER A 2 9.22 20.33 25.57
N ILE A 3 10.31 19.71 25.98
CA ILE A 3 11.25 19.06 25.07
C ILE A 3 10.47 17.90 24.42
N PRO A 4 10.41 17.81 23.08
CA PRO A 4 9.86 16.63 22.47
C PRO A 4 10.74 15.45 22.88
N ILE A 5 10.20 14.51 23.62
CA ILE A 5 10.83 13.21 23.82
C ILE A 5 10.76 12.54 22.45
N GLU A 6 11.80 12.68 21.64
CA GLU A 6 12.03 11.74 20.56
C GLU A 6 12.24 10.38 21.22
N SER A 7 11.20 9.58 21.23
CA SER A 7 11.29 8.20 21.70
C SER A 7 12.13 7.46 20.65
N ASN A 8 13.41 7.36 20.94
CA ASN A 8 14.37 6.63 20.11
C ASN A 8 14.23 5.12 20.39
N HIS A 9 13.03 4.60 20.14
CA HIS A 9 12.78 3.17 20.23
C HIS A 9 13.29 2.50 18.96
N PRO A 10 14.10 1.44 19.06
CA PRO A 10 14.52 0.68 17.90
C PRO A 10 13.31 0.06 17.20
N ILE A 11 13.36 -0.02 15.87
CA ILE A 11 12.35 -0.75 15.11
C ILE A 11 12.62 -2.23 15.29
N GLU A 12 11.68 -2.94 15.89
CA GLU A 12 11.77 -4.39 16.14
C GLU A 12 11.14 -5.21 15.01
N LEU A 13 10.31 -4.58 14.15
CA LEU A 13 9.71 -5.24 12.99
C LEU A 13 10.72 -5.34 11.85
N GLU A 14 10.78 -6.50 11.24
CA GLU A 14 11.50 -6.69 9.98
C GLU A 14 10.56 -6.46 8.80
N ALA A 15 11.06 -5.77 7.76
CA ALA A 15 10.33 -5.60 6.53
C ALA A 15 10.19 -6.97 5.83
N PRO A 16 8.96 -7.44 5.54
CA PRO A 16 8.80 -8.69 4.82
C PRO A 16 9.31 -8.58 3.38
N ASP A 17 9.79 -9.67 2.83
CA ASP A 17 10.07 -9.77 1.39
C ASP A 17 8.75 -9.91 0.63
N ILE A 18 8.37 -8.85 -0.10
CA ILE A 18 7.15 -8.81 -0.89
C ILE A 18 7.38 -9.13 -2.38
N SER A 19 8.59 -9.52 -2.76
CA SER A 19 8.97 -9.75 -4.17
C SER A 19 8.11 -10.81 -4.86
N ALA A 20 7.63 -11.81 -4.11
CA ALA A 20 6.73 -12.85 -4.63
C ALA A 20 5.39 -12.31 -5.16
N TYR A 21 4.98 -11.11 -4.73
CA TYR A 21 3.70 -10.50 -5.10
C TYR A 21 3.82 -9.48 -6.24
N LYS A 22 5.03 -9.30 -6.78
CA LYS A 22 5.35 -8.24 -7.76
C LYS A 22 4.45 -8.29 -9.00
N CYS A 23 4.26 -9.46 -9.58
CA CYS A 23 3.54 -9.56 -10.85
C CYS A 23 2.06 -9.18 -10.77
N GLY A 24 1.46 -9.19 -9.56
CA GLY A 24 0.02 -9.03 -9.45
C GLY A 24 -0.75 -10.08 -10.27
N ASN A 25 -2.05 -9.87 -10.46
CA ASN A 25 -2.86 -10.74 -11.34
C ASN A 25 -3.92 -9.98 -12.16
N ILE A 26 -3.85 -8.64 -12.17
CA ILE A 26 -4.76 -7.78 -12.93
C ILE A 26 -4.02 -6.79 -13.85
N GLY A 27 -2.74 -7.03 -14.12
CA GLY A 27 -1.91 -6.15 -14.94
C GLY A 27 -1.36 -4.92 -14.20
N ILE A 28 -1.47 -4.87 -12.88
CA ILE A 28 -0.90 -3.83 -12.01
C ILE A 28 0.04 -4.52 -11.03
N ASP A 29 1.31 -4.10 -11.00
CA ASP A 29 2.31 -4.65 -10.09
C ASP A 29 1.86 -4.51 -8.63
N TYR A 30 2.07 -5.56 -7.83
CA TYR A 30 1.73 -5.62 -6.41
C TYR A 30 0.25 -5.45 -6.08
N VAL A 31 -0.65 -5.66 -7.05
CA VAL A 31 -2.10 -5.68 -6.85
C VAL A 31 -2.66 -7.03 -7.27
N HIS A 32 -3.34 -7.68 -6.35
CA HIS A 32 -4.01 -8.97 -6.60
C HIS A 32 -5.50 -8.85 -6.34
N GLU A 33 -6.31 -9.43 -7.22
CA GLU A 33 -7.75 -9.55 -7.07
C GLU A 33 -8.14 -11.02 -7.01
N PHE A 34 -8.94 -11.39 -6.02
CA PHE A 34 -9.51 -12.72 -5.85
C PHE A 34 -11.02 -12.62 -5.97
N ASP A 35 -11.59 -13.35 -6.90
CA ASP A 35 -13.03 -13.38 -7.16
C ASP A 35 -13.62 -14.70 -6.62
N SER A 36 -14.65 -14.61 -5.79
CA SER A 36 -15.36 -15.78 -5.27
C SER A 36 -16.28 -16.45 -6.30
N GLY A 37 -16.55 -15.79 -7.41
CA GLY A 37 -17.59 -16.22 -8.39
C GLY A 37 -19.02 -16.04 -7.91
N LYS A 38 -19.24 -15.40 -6.76
CA LYS A 38 -20.55 -15.13 -6.17
C LYS A 38 -20.77 -13.62 -6.03
N ASN A 39 -22.00 -13.17 -6.20
CA ASN A 39 -22.34 -11.76 -5.99
C ASN A 39 -22.00 -11.31 -4.57
N GLY A 40 -21.46 -10.11 -4.46
CA GLY A 40 -21.09 -9.49 -3.20
C GLY A 40 -20.22 -8.26 -3.42
N PRO A 41 -19.83 -7.57 -2.36
CA PRO A 41 -19.03 -6.37 -2.47
C PRO A 41 -17.59 -6.68 -2.93
N HIS A 42 -16.96 -5.67 -3.51
CA HIS A 42 -15.53 -5.67 -3.79
C HIS A 42 -14.80 -4.94 -2.65
N VAL A 43 -14.08 -5.67 -1.85
CA VAL A 43 -13.29 -5.14 -0.73
C VAL A 43 -11.83 -5.08 -1.13
N MET A 44 -11.15 -3.98 -0.81
CA MET A 44 -9.71 -3.86 -0.98
C MET A 44 -9.04 -3.63 0.38
N ILE A 45 -7.97 -4.35 0.63
CA ILE A 45 -7.06 -4.09 1.75
C ILE A 45 -5.75 -3.61 1.14
N SER A 46 -5.35 -2.40 1.49
CA SER A 46 -4.11 -1.78 1.03
C SER A 46 -3.15 -1.50 2.17
N ALA A 47 -1.88 -1.44 1.85
CA ALA A 47 -0.83 -1.12 2.80
C ALA A 47 0.31 -0.37 2.13
N ILE A 48 1.21 0.16 2.95
CA ILE A 48 2.41 0.88 2.54
C ILE A 48 2.16 2.07 1.62
N VAL A 49 1.09 2.81 1.85
CA VAL A 49 0.94 4.17 1.28
C VAL A 49 2.16 5.01 1.65
N HIS A 50 2.67 4.84 2.87
CA HIS A 50 4.01 5.28 3.25
C HIS A 50 4.92 4.07 3.41
N GLY A 51 6.06 4.09 2.74
CA GLY A 51 6.95 2.93 2.65
C GLY A 51 7.61 2.51 3.97
N ASN A 52 7.59 3.36 5.00
CA ASN A 52 8.11 3.06 6.32
C ASN A 52 7.07 2.47 7.30
N GLU A 53 5.84 2.28 6.88
CA GLU A 53 4.76 1.74 7.71
C GLU A 53 4.69 0.22 7.57
N LEU A 54 5.60 -0.50 8.22
CA LEU A 54 5.80 -1.94 8.03
C LEU A 54 4.63 -2.82 8.46
N CYS A 55 3.83 -2.37 9.44
CA CYS A 55 2.73 -3.17 9.99
C CYS A 55 1.75 -3.63 8.90
N GLY A 56 1.43 -2.76 7.95
CA GLY A 56 0.55 -3.10 6.84
C GLY A 56 1.17 -4.10 5.87
N ALA A 57 2.47 -3.99 5.59
CA ALA A 57 3.18 -4.98 4.76
C ALA A 57 3.19 -6.35 5.41
N VAL A 58 3.44 -6.43 6.72
CA VAL A 58 3.37 -7.68 7.50
C VAL A 58 1.97 -8.27 7.47
N ALA A 59 0.93 -7.43 7.65
CA ALA A 59 -0.46 -7.87 7.61
C ALA A 59 -0.85 -8.45 6.23
N LEU A 60 -0.50 -7.77 5.14
CA LEU A 60 -0.78 -8.27 3.79
C LEU A 60 -0.02 -9.55 3.48
N ASP A 61 1.27 -9.62 3.83
CA ASP A 61 2.07 -10.84 3.67
C ASP A 61 1.43 -12.03 4.40
N HIS A 62 0.93 -11.80 5.62
CA HIS A 62 0.19 -12.82 6.37
C HIS A 62 -1.08 -13.27 5.63
N LEU A 63 -1.87 -12.34 5.08
CA LEU A 63 -3.08 -12.69 4.32
C LEU A 63 -2.75 -13.51 3.06
N PHE A 64 -1.68 -13.16 2.36
CA PHE A 64 -1.22 -13.92 1.19
C PHE A 64 -0.77 -15.34 1.57
N ARG A 65 0.07 -15.46 2.60
CA ARG A 65 0.60 -16.77 3.05
C ARG A 65 -0.48 -17.71 3.55
N ASN A 66 -1.54 -17.18 4.15
CA ASN A 66 -2.69 -17.97 4.62
C ASN A 66 -3.76 -18.14 3.55
N GLU A 67 -3.49 -17.73 2.31
CA GLU A 67 -4.39 -17.89 1.17
C GLU A 67 -5.82 -17.39 1.45
N VAL A 68 -5.93 -16.26 2.16
CA VAL A 68 -7.23 -15.65 2.48
C VAL A 68 -7.98 -15.32 1.20
N ARG A 69 -9.22 -15.78 1.09
CA ARG A 69 -10.07 -15.63 -0.11
C ARG A 69 -11.46 -15.16 0.28
N PRO A 70 -12.15 -14.40 -0.59
CA PRO A 70 -13.51 -13.96 -0.31
C PRO A 70 -14.50 -15.12 -0.39
N ILE A 71 -15.47 -15.17 0.53
CA ILE A 71 -16.58 -16.15 0.52
C ILE A 71 -17.62 -15.73 -0.53
N LYS A 72 -17.80 -14.41 -0.74
CA LYS A 72 -18.65 -13.79 -1.75
C LYS A 72 -18.01 -12.46 -2.20
N GLY A 73 -18.38 -12.00 -3.38
CA GLY A 73 -17.77 -10.78 -3.96
C GLY A 73 -16.31 -10.98 -4.28
N LYS A 74 -15.53 -9.91 -4.13
CA LYS A 74 -14.11 -9.88 -4.48
C LYS A 74 -13.28 -9.32 -3.34
N LEU A 75 -12.03 -9.77 -3.26
CA LEU A 75 -10.99 -9.24 -2.38
C LEU A 75 -9.81 -8.79 -3.21
N SER A 76 -9.40 -7.53 -3.08
CA SER A 76 -8.12 -7.04 -3.58
C SER A 76 -7.14 -6.82 -2.45
N LEU A 77 -5.90 -7.24 -2.66
CA LEU A 77 -4.77 -6.97 -1.76
C LEU A 77 -3.73 -6.15 -2.54
N ALA A 78 -3.33 -5.00 -2.01
CA ALA A 78 -2.46 -4.09 -2.72
C ALA A 78 -1.36 -3.49 -1.84
N PHE A 79 -0.11 -3.61 -2.30
CA PHE A 79 1.00 -2.84 -1.78
C PHE A 79 1.11 -1.54 -2.60
N MET A 80 0.78 -0.41 -1.98
CA MET A 80 0.57 0.85 -2.69
C MET A 80 1.89 1.47 -3.18
N ASN A 81 2.69 1.99 -2.28
CA ASN A 81 3.97 2.65 -2.59
C ASN A 81 5.16 1.69 -2.38
N TYR A 82 5.18 0.61 -3.15
CA TYR A 82 6.22 -0.41 -3.04
C TYR A 82 7.63 0.16 -3.33
N ILE A 83 7.75 1.18 -4.16
CA ILE A 83 9.03 1.81 -4.49
C ILE A 83 9.65 2.47 -3.26
N ALA A 84 8.85 3.19 -2.49
CA ALA A 84 9.29 3.77 -1.22
C ALA A 84 9.62 2.67 -0.19
N PHE A 85 8.78 1.64 -0.09
CA PHE A 85 9.00 0.50 0.79
C PHE A 85 10.33 -0.22 0.53
N GLN A 86 10.72 -0.38 -0.74
CA GLN A 86 12.00 -1.01 -1.12
C GLN A 86 13.23 -0.22 -0.65
N ARG A 87 13.07 1.03 -0.26
CA ARG A 87 14.12 1.88 0.31
C ARG A 87 14.17 1.83 1.84
N PHE A 88 13.34 0.99 2.46
CA PHE A 88 13.28 0.94 3.92
C PHE A 88 14.64 0.59 4.52
N ASN A 89 15.07 1.42 5.47
CA ASN A 89 16.29 1.22 6.27
C ASN A 89 15.91 1.42 7.74
N PRO A 90 16.11 0.41 8.61
CA PRO A 90 15.76 0.51 10.02
C PRO A 90 16.59 1.57 10.78
N GLU A 91 17.76 1.94 10.27
CA GLU A 91 18.59 3.01 10.85
C GLU A 91 18.06 4.40 10.53
N ASN A 92 17.34 4.56 9.41
CA ASN A 92 16.75 5.81 8.97
C ASN A 92 15.37 5.62 8.33
N PRO A 93 14.37 5.16 9.09
CA PRO A 93 13.08 4.73 8.54
C PRO A 93 12.29 5.85 7.90
N LYS A 94 12.48 7.11 8.33
CA LYS A 94 11.75 8.26 7.80
C LYS A 94 12.05 8.53 6.32
N GLU A 95 13.23 8.15 5.83
CA GLU A 95 13.60 8.33 4.42
C GLU A 95 12.79 7.46 3.46
N ALA A 96 12.21 6.37 3.95
CA ALA A 96 11.35 5.49 3.17
C ALA A 96 9.87 5.87 3.20
N ARG A 97 9.50 7.01 3.80
CA ARG A 97 8.11 7.44 3.84
C ARG A 97 7.53 7.63 2.44
N PHE A 98 8.24 8.34 1.57
CA PHE A 98 7.96 8.47 0.14
C PHE A 98 9.27 8.71 -0.63
N VAL A 99 9.20 8.63 -1.95
CA VAL A 99 10.37 8.85 -2.83
C VAL A 99 10.46 10.31 -3.25
N GLU A 100 9.42 10.84 -3.86
CA GLU A 100 9.37 12.20 -4.41
C GLU A 100 8.32 13.07 -3.73
N GLU A 101 7.16 12.51 -3.39
CA GLU A 101 6.08 13.22 -2.72
C GLU A 101 5.15 12.27 -1.92
N ASP A 102 4.47 12.85 -0.92
CA ASP A 102 3.57 12.08 -0.06
C ASP A 102 2.40 11.52 -0.87
N PHE A 103 2.35 10.20 -0.95
CA PHE A 103 1.35 9.45 -1.71
C PHE A 103 -0.09 9.78 -1.25
N ASN A 104 -0.27 10.15 0.00
CA ASN A 104 -1.57 10.47 0.58
C ASN A 104 -2.02 11.91 0.32
N ARG A 105 -1.38 12.63 -0.61
CA ARG A 105 -1.75 13.97 -1.08
C ARG A 105 -2.16 14.02 -2.55
N LEU A 106 -2.29 12.87 -3.21
CA LEU A 106 -2.39 12.78 -4.67
C LEU A 106 -3.80 12.50 -5.19
N TRP A 107 -4.75 12.20 -4.31
CA TRP A 107 -6.04 11.59 -4.67
C TRP A 107 -7.14 12.58 -5.07
N THR A 108 -6.81 13.83 -5.38
CA THR A 108 -7.76 14.77 -5.97
C THR A 108 -7.76 14.67 -7.50
N LYS A 109 -8.89 14.96 -8.13
CA LYS A 109 -8.99 14.96 -9.60
C LYS A 109 -8.03 15.94 -10.25
N GLU A 110 -7.81 17.10 -9.63
CA GLU A 110 -6.89 18.12 -10.11
C GLU A 110 -5.45 17.59 -10.15
N VAL A 111 -5.02 16.93 -9.10
CA VAL A 111 -3.66 16.36 -9.00
C VAL A 111 -3.50 15.16 -9.95
N LEU A 112 -4.45 14.24 -9.97
CA LEU A 112 -4.40 13.07 -10.84
C LEU A 112 -4.38 13.43 -12.33
N ASN A 113 -5.07 14.51 -12.73
CA ASN A 113 -5.13 15.00 -14.11
C ASN A 113 -4.09 16.08 -14.43
N SER A 114 -3.22 16.45 -13.50
CA SER A 114 -2.18 17.46 -13.71
C SER A 114 -1.07 16.97 -14.64
N GLU A 115 -0.25 17.89 -15.14
CA GLU A 115 0.95 17.58 -15.92
C GLU A 115 2.13 17.11 -15.04
N ARG A 116 1.99 17.15 -13.72
CA ARG A 116 3.01 16.63 -12.78
C ARG A 116 3.28 15.16 -13.03
N ASN A 117 4.49 14.71 -12.75
CA ASN A 117 4.93 13.36 -13.09
C ASN A 117 5.91 12.78 -12.07
N SER A 118 5.55 12.75 -10.79
CA SER A 118 6.33 12.02 -9.77
C SER A 118 6.15 10.51 -9.86
N LEU A 119 7.03 9.77 -9.21
CA LEU A 119 6.92 8.32 -9.08
C LEU A 119 5.60 7.92 -8.41
N GLU A 120 5.27 8.59 -7.30
CA GLU A 120 4.03 8.34 -6.57
C GLU A 120 2.79 8.70 -7.40
N LEU A 121 2.82 9.78 -8.15
CA LEU A 121 1.68 10.19 -8.98
C LEU A 121 1.45 9.23 -10.15
N ARG A 122 2.51 8.72 -10.79
CA ARG A 122 2.38 7.66 -11.79
C ARG A 122 1.74 6.41 -11.20
N ARG A 123 2.18 6.01 -10.01
CA ARG A 123 1.62 4.86 -9.30
C ARG A 123 0.16 5.07 -8.92
N ALA A 124 -0.21 6.26 -8.43
CA ALA A 124 -1.59 6.61 -8.12
C ALA A 124 -2.49 6.52 -9.36
N ARG A 125 -2.04 7.04 -10.50
CA ARG A 125 -2.76 6.94 -11.79
C ARG A 125 -2.93 5.51 -12.27
N GLU A 126 -1.92 4.66 -12.06
CA GLU A 126 -1.97 3.25 -12.41
C GLU A 126 -3.05 2.50 -11.62
N ILE A 127 -3.17 2.79 -10.33
CA ILE A 127 -4.12 2.11 -9.43
C ILE A 127 -5.53 2.70 -9.50
N CYS A 128 -5.68 3.99 -9.81
CA CYS A 128 -6.94 4.72 -9.74
C CYS A 128 -8.11 4.02 -10.47
N PRO A 129 -7.97 3.48 -11.69
CA PRO A 129 -9.06 2.76 -12.36
C PRO A 129 -9.51 1.49 -11.61
N HIS A 130 -8.63 0.88 -10.82
CA HIS A 130 -8.99 -0.26 -9.99
C HIS A 130 -9.73 0.19 -8.73
N LEU A 131 -9.29 1.29 -8.11
CA LEU A 131 -9.98 1.89 -6.96
C LEU A 131 -11.43 2.28 -7.27
N ASP A 132 -11.71 2.73 -8.49
CA ASP A 132 -13.07 3.08 -8.93
C ASP A 132 -14.06 1.89 -8.89
N LYS A 133 -13.55 0.67 -8.82
CA LYS A 133 -14.35 -0.57 -8.75
C LYS A 133 -14.55 -1.09 -7.34
N ILE A 134 -13.93 -0.46 -6.35
CA ILE A 134 -13.91 -0.91 -4.96
C ILE A 134 -15.11 -0.33 -4.20
N ASP A 135 -15.87 -1.19 -3.52
CA ASP A 135 -16.97 -0.78 -2.66
C ASP A 135 -16.49 -0.37 -1.25
N PHE A 136 -15.49 -1.10 -0.73
CA PHE A 136 -14.93 -0.85 0.61
C PHE A 136 -13.40 -0.93 0.59
N LEU A 137 -12.75 0.11 1.07
CA LEU A 137 -11.30 0.18 1.23
C LEU A 137 -10.91 0.18 2.70
N LEU A 138 -10.05 -0.77 3.08
CA LEU A 138 -9.29 -0.74 4.32
C LEU A 138 -7.84 -0.43 4.01
N ASP A 139 -7.39 0.76 4.37
CA ASP A 139 -6.00 1.19 4.19
C ASP A 139 -5.26 1.16 5.52
N ILE A 140 -4.21 0.34 5.60
CA ILE A 140 -3.49 0.08 6.85
C ILE A 140 -2.32 1.04 6.97
N HIS A 141 -2.35 1.83 8.04
CA HIS A 141 -1.30 2.78 8.41
C HIS A 141 -0.74 2.50 9.80
N SER A 142 0.43 3.05 10.08
CA SER A 142 0.95 3.22 11.43
C SER A 142 1.37 4.67 11.66
N MET A 143 1.43 5.09 12.93
CA MET A 143 1.89 6.42 13.33
C MET A 143 3.25 6.34 14.03
#